data_4e6d64c9c2844430b46e50871a0a37aa
#
_entry.id   4e6d64c9c2844430b46e50871a0a37aa
#
_cell.length_a   1.000
_cell.length_b   1.000
_cell.length_c   1.000
_cell.angle_alpha   90.00
_cell.angle_beta   90.00
_cell.angle_gamma   90.00
#
_symmetry.space_group_name_H-M   'P 1'
#
loop_
_entity.id
_entity.type
_entity.pdbx_description
1 polymer ?
#
loop_
_entity_poly.entity_id
_entity_poly.type
_entity_poly.pdbx_seq_one_letter_code
_entity_poly.pdbx_strand_id
1 'polypeptide(L)'
;MASKDTELFNPDLVFFDWEAESTDEFFTKLGAELKQRGNINDGWFDGISTREKNYPTGLHTEAAAIAIPHTDPQFIEKPYIAVIKPKTPIVFQPMAGMGDEVPAELIINLGVLRDGGQVAVLQNLMNIFMDKEKTADILAQTTQEGMVDAITKYFE
;
A
#
# COMPACT_ATOMS: atom_id res chain seq x y z
N MET A 1 -19.49 -12.66 0.15
CA MET A 1 -19.55 -11.77 -1.00
C MET A 1 -18.38 -10.77 -0.97
N ALA A 2 -17.69 -10.63 -2.07
CA ALA A 2 -16.56 -9.70 -2.12
C ALA A 2 -17.06 -8.25 -2.03
N SER A 3 -16.30 -7.41 -1.35
CA SER A 3 -16.55 -5.97 -1.28
C SER A 3 -16.29 -5.34 -2.66
N LYS A 4 -16.95 -4.23 -2.97
CA LYS A 4 -16.65 -3.46 -4.18
C LYS A 4 -15.19 -3.01 -4.21
N ASP A 5 -14.58 -2.87 -3.03
CA ASP A 5 -13.20 -2.43 -2.94
C ASP A 5 -12.21 -3.46 -3.48
N THR A 6 -12.62 -4.72 -3.63
CA THR A 6 -11.76 -5.73 -4.25
C THR A 6 -11.48 -5.44 -5.72
N GLU A 7 -12.35 -4.66 -6.37
CA GLU A 7 -12.17 -4.28 -7.78
C GLU A 7 -11.00 -3.30 -7.96
N LEU A 8 -10.54 -2.68 -6.88
CA LEU A 8 -9.41 -1.75 -6.91
C LEU A 8 -8.08 -2.47 -7.07
N PHE A 9 -8.04 -3.76 -6.71
CA PHE A 9 -6.84 -4.57 -6.87
C PHE A 9 -6.72 -5.06 -8.30
N ASN A 10 -5.51 -4.91 -8.86
CA ASN A 10 -5.23 -5.30 -10.23
C ASN A 10 -3.85 -5.97 -10.27
N PRO A 11 -3.74 -7.18 -10.85
CA PRO A 11 -2.42 -7.85 -10.94
C PRO A 11 -1.35 -6.97 -11.59
N ASP A 12 -1.73 -6.09 -12.52
CA ASP A 12 -0.78 -5.18 -13.17
C ASP A 12 -0.19 -4.16 -12.21
N LEU A 13 -0.81 -3.96 -11.04
CA LEU A 13 -0.33 -3.04 -10.02
C LEU A 13 0.27 -3.78 -8.82
N VAL A 14 0.71 -5.01 -9.04
CA VAL A 14 1.48 -5.76 -8.04
C VAL A 14 2.92 -5.83 -8.54
N PHE A 15 3.84 -5.35 -7.71
CA PHE A 15 5.26 -5.25 -8.06
C PHE A 15 6.11 -6.04 -7.09
N PHE A 16 7.05 -6.82 -7.62
CA PHE A 16 7.98 -7.61 -6.83
C PHE A 16 9.42 -7.14 -7.04
N ASP A 17 10.23 -7.38 -6.02
CA ASP A 17 11.69 -7.16 -6.09
C ASP A 17 12.11 -5.72 -6.37
N TRP A 18 11.29 -4.76 -5.99
CA TRP A 18 11.64 -3.35 -6.09
C TRP A 18 12.69 -2.99 -5.05
N GLU A 19 13.58 -2.08 -5.43
CA GLU A 19 14.62 -1.54 -4.56
C GLU A 19 14.49 -0.04 -4.45
N ALA A 20 14.61 0.48 -3.25
CA ALA A 20 14.63 1.93 -2.99
C ALA A 20 15.36 2.16 -1.67
N GLU A 21 16.18 3.20 -1.61
CA GLU A 21 16.95 3.52 -0.41
C GLU A 21 16.17 4.41 0.55
N SER A 22 15.07 5.01 0.09
CA SER A 22 14.25 5.91 0.90
C SER A 22 12.80 5.88 0.42
N THR A 23 11.92 6.44 1.23
CA THR A 23 10.51 6.58 0.83
C THR A 23 10.38 7.53 -0.35
N ASP A 24 11.20 8.58 -0.42
CA ASP A 24 11.15 9.52 -1.55
C ASP A 24 11.51 8.82 -2.86
N GLU A 25 12.54 7.99 -2.84
CA GLU A 25 12.93 7.20 -4.01
C GLU A 25 11.84 6.22 -4.39
N PHE A 26 11.23 5.57 -3.40
CA PHE A 26 10.13 4.66 -3.60
C PHE A 26 8.93 5.39 -4.24
N PHE A 27 8.54 6.54 -3.71
CA PHE A 27 7.41 7.30 -4.24
C PHE A 27 7.68 7.83 -5.65
N THR A 28 8.94 8.19 -5.93
CA THR A 28 9.32 8.61 -7.29
C THR A 28 9.09 7.47 -8.28
N LYS A 29 9.53 6.28 -7.92
CA LYS A 29 9.40 5.10 -8.77
C LYS A 29 7.95 4.68 -8.95
N LEU A 30 7.21 4.61 -7.85
CA LEU A 30 5.79 4.25 -7.90
C LEU A 30 4.98 5.31 -8.64
N GLY A 31 5.27 6.58 -8.41
CA GLY A 31 4.59 7.67 -9.08
C GLY A 31 4.76 7.63 -10.59
N ALA A 32 5.95 7.28 -11.08
CA ALA A 32 6.19 7.15 -12.49
C ALA A 32 5.31 6.05 -13.12
N GLU A 33 5.19 4.92 -12.44
CA GLU A 33 4.33 3.82 -12.89
C GLU A 33 2.86 4.20 -12.91
N LEU A 34 2.40 4.82 -11.84
CA LEU A 34 0.98 5.20 -11.72
C LEU A 34 0.60 6.33 -12.67
N LYS A 35 1.51 7.27 -12.90
CA LYS A 35 1.26 8.37 -13.83
C LYS A 35 1.16 7.86 -15.26
N GLN A 36 2.03 6.93 -15.65
CA GLN A 36 2.02 6.32 -16.96
C GLN A 36 0.69 5.62 -17.22
N ARG A 37 0.09 5.05 -16.19
CA ARG A 37 -1.20 4.32 -16.27
C ARG A 37 -2.41 5.25 -16.15
N GLY A 38 -2.19 6.53 -15.84
CA GLY A 38 -3.27 7.51 -15.72
C GLY A 38 -4.02 7.46 -14.40
N ASN A 39 -3.44 6.85 -13.38
CA ASN A 39 -4.10 6.74 -12.07
C ASN A 39 -3.96 7.97 -11.21
N ILE A 40 -2.93 8.79 -11.43
CA ILE A 40 -2.61 9.94 -10.58
C ILE A 40 -2.30 11.18 -11.41
N ASN A 41 -2.33 12.35 -10.76
CA ASN A 41 -1.95 13.60 -11.39
C ASN A 41 -0.57 14.06 -10.91
N ASP A 42 -0.11 15.21 -11.43
CA ASP A 42 1.23 15.72 -11.14
C ASP A 42 1.46 16.11 -9.67
N GLY A 43 0.41 16.36 -8.92
CA GLY A 43 0.53 16.72 -7.50
C GLY A 43 0.70 15.54 -6.57
N TRP A 44 0.55 14.32 -7.07
CA TRP A 44 0.56 13.11 -6.25
C TRP A 44 1.84 12.93 -5.45
N PHE A 45 3.01 13.11 -6.08
CA PHE A 45 4.29 12.91 -5.40
C PHE A 45 4.42 13.82 -4.18
N ASP A 46 4.18 15.12 -4.36
CA ASP A 46 4.26 16.07 -3.26
C ASP A 46 3.21 15.77 -2.19
N GLY A 47 2.01 15.38 -2.62
CA GLY A 47 0.92 15.07 -1.71
C GLY A 47 1.24 13.87 -0.83
N ILE A 48 1.68 12.76 -1.43
CA ILE A 48 1.95 11.54 -0.66
C ILE A 48 3.20 11.68 0.20
N SER A 49 4.23 12.35 -0.32
CA SER A 49 5.47 12.57 0.43
C SER A 49 5.21 13.43 1.68
N THR A 50 4.44 14.50 1.53
CA THR A 50 4.09 15.38 2.63
C THR A 50 3.23 14.64 3.65
N ARG A 51 2.22 13.89 3.18
CA ARG A 51 1.33 13.16 4.08
C ARG A 51 2.09 12.08 4.85
N GLU A 52 2.95 11.32 4.18
CA GLU A 52 3.73 10.27 4.85
C GLU A 52 4.67 10.86 5.91
N LYS A 53 5.20 12.05 5.67
CA LYS A 53 6.07 12.74 6.60
C LYS A 53 5.30 13.20 7.85
N ASN A 54 4.09 13.71 7.65
CA ASN A 54 3.26 14.23 8.74
C ASN A 54 2.43 13.15 9.44
N TYR A 55 2.02 12.13 8.69
CA TYR A 55 1.19 11.02 9.18
C TYR A 55 1.75 9.70 8.67
N PRO A 56 2.85 9.22 9.27
CA PRO A 56 3.50 7.99 8.82
C PRO A 56 2.57 6.78 8.88
N THR A 57 2.77 5.84 7.96
CA THR A 57 1.92 4.66 7.84
C THR A 57 2.65 3.35 8.11
N GLY A 58 3.89 3.38 8.57
CA GLY A 58 4.62 2.17 8.89
C GLY A 58 3.99 1.47 10.10
N LEU A 59 3.89 0.16 10.04
CA LEU A 59 3.21 -0.62 11.07
C LEU A 59 3.96 -1.92 11.34
N HIS A 60 4.31 -2.16 12.59
CA HIS A 60 4.86 -3.45 13.04
C HIS A 60 3.70 -4.38 13.35
N THR A 61 3.61 -5.50 12.64
CA THR A 61 2.63 -6.53 12.95
C THR A 61 3.36 -7.79 13.43
N GLU A 62 2.61 -8.73 13.98
CA GLU A 62 3.18 -9.96 14.51
C GLU A 62 3.93 -10.76 13.44
N ALA A 63 3.44 -10.75 12.21
CA ALA A 63 4.04 -11.52 11.13
C ALA A 63 5.09 -10.73 10.34
N ALA A 64 4.96 -9.40 10.25
CA ALA A 64 5.81 -8.61 9.36
C ALA A 64 5.69 -7.12 9.65
N ALA A 65 6.65 -6.37 9.10
CA ALA A 65 6.58 -4.91 9.07
C ALA A 65 5.96 -4.51 7.73
N ILE A 66 4.97 -3.64 7.75
CA ILE A 66 4.25 -3.20 6.56
C ILE A 66 4.10 -1.69 6.54
N ALA A 67 3.71 -1.14 5.39
CA ALA A 67 3.37 0.28 5.28
C ALA A 67 2.14 0.42 4.37
N ILE A 68 1.31 1.41 4.66
CA ILE A 68 0.08 1.67 3.89
C ILE A 68 0.04 3.14 3.49
N PRO A 69 1.01 3.60 2.67
CA PRO A 69 1.04 5.00 2.25
C PRO A 69 -0.15 5.34 1.35
N HIS A 70 -0.71 6.53 1.55
CA HIS A 70 -1.83 7.00 0.75
C HIS A 70 -1.86 8.53 0.76
N THR A 71 -2.65 9.11 -0.12
CA THR A 71 -2.77 10.55 -0.21
C THR A 71 -4.25 10.94 -0.35
N ASP A 72 -4.50 12.25 -0.40
CA ASP A 72 -5.86 12.76 -0.52
C ASP A 72 -6.45 12.47 -1.90
N PRO A 73 -7.78 12.31 -2.00
CA PRO A 73 -8.43 11.97 -3.27
C PRO A 73 -8.17 12.93 -4.42
N GLN A 74 -7.86 14.19 -4.11
CA GLN A 74 -7.62 15.21 -5.15
C GLN A 74 -6.45 14.88 -6.07
N PHE A 75 -5.54 14.01 -5.65
CA PHE A 75 -4.38 13.61 -6.45
C PHE A 75 -4.62 12.32 -7.24
N ILE A 76 -5.80 11.74 -7.11
CA ILE A 76 -6.14 10.47 -7.76
C ILE A 76 -7.05 10.73 -8.96
N GLU A 77 -6.66 10.21 -10.14
CA GLU A 77 -7.46 10.30 -11.35
C GLU A 77 -8.33 9.06 -11.57
N LYS A 78 -7.77 7.88 -11.30
CA LYS A 78 -8.50 6.61 -11.34
C LYS A 78 -8.20 5.84 -10.08
N PRO A 79 -9.21 5.36 -9.37
CA PRO A 79 -8.97 4.62 -8.13
C PRO A 79 -8.21 3.33 -8.37
N TYR A 80 -7.38 2.96 -7.41
CA TYR A 80 -6.53 1.77 -7.50
C TYR A 80 -6.03 1.37 -6.12
N ILE A 81 -5.51 0.15 -6.01
CA ILE A 81 -4.71 -0.27 -4.87
C ILE A 81 -3.50 -0.99 -5.44
N ALA A 82 -2.31 -0.44 -5.18
CA ALA A 82 -1.05 -1.03 -5.63
C ALA A 82 -0.41 -1.80 -4.48
N VAL A 83 0.20 -2.94 -4.79
CA VAL A 83 0.87 -3.79 -3.80
C VAL A 83 2.32 -3.97 -4.22
N ILE A 84 3.23 -3.66 -3.33
CA ILE A 84 4.65 -3.75 -3.61
C ILE A 84 5.33 -4.64 -2.57
N LYS A 85 6.01 -5.69 -3.04
CA LYS A 85 6.83 -6.53 -2.18
C LYS A 85 8.29 -6.26 -2.57
N PRO A 86 8.99 -5.40 -1.81
CA PRO A 86 10.35 -5.01 -2.19
C PRO A 86 11.34 -6.15 -2.02
N LYS A 87 12.45 -6.09 -2.74
CA LYS A 87 13.54 -7.05 -2.65
C LYS A 87 14.22 -6.97 -1.28
N THR A 88 14.45 -5.75 -0.82
CA THR A 88 14.92 -5.48 0.54
C THR A 88 13.93 -4.51 1.18
N PRO A 89 13.73 -4.62 2.50
CA PRO A 89 12.77 -3.74 3.17
C PRO A 89 13.05 -2.27 2.93
N ILE A 90 11.98 -1.50 2.77
CA ILE A 90 12.08 -0.05 2.62
C ILE A 90 11.64 0.56 3.94
N VAL A 91 12.47 1.45 4.50
CA VAL A 91 12.22 1.99 5.84
C VAL A 91 11.17 3.09 5.80
N PHE A 92 10.11 2.90 6.57
CA PHE A 92 9.07 3.90 6.81
C PHE A 92 9.10 4.29 8.28
N GLN A 93 8.53 5.44 8.61
CA GLN A 93 8.38 5.85 9.99
C GLN A 93 7.14 5.20 10.60
N PRO A 94 7.14 4.95 11.90
CA PRO A 94 6.00 4.26 12.53
C PRO A 94 4.76 5.13 12.63
N MET A 95 3.61 4.49 12.42
CA MET A 95 2.30 5.14 12.55
C MET A 95 2.15 5.74 13.94
N ALA A 96 1.66 6.98 14.00
CA ALA A 96 1.47 7.73 15.25
C ALA A 96 2.76 7.93 16.06
N GLY A 97 3.92 7.77 15.43
CA GLY A 97 5.21 7.93 16.10
C GLY A 97 5.50 6.89 17.16
N MET A 98 4.82 5.76 17.13
CA MET A 98 4.95 4.71 18.14
C MET A 98 5.94 3.63 17.73
N GLY A 99 7.03 3.53 18.45
CA GLY A 99 8.03 2.49 18.25
C GLY A 99 9.14 2.90 17.30
N ASP A 100 9.88 1.91 16.86
CA ASP A 100 11.04 2.09 15.99
C ASP A 100 10.65 2.23 14.52
N GLU A 101 11.61 2.63 13.69
CA GLU A 101 11.45 2.64 12.25
C GLU A 101 10.92 1.30 11.74
N VAL A 102 10.16 1.35 10.66
CA VAL A 102 9.47 0.17 10.10
C VAL A 102 10.14 -0.24 8.79
N PRO A 103 10.96 -1.30 8.79
CA PRO A 103 11.52 -1.82 7.54
C PRO A 103 10.46 -2.62 6.82
N ALA A 104 9.68 -1.94 5.99
CA ALA A 104 8.50 -2.53 5.37
C ALA A 104 8.83 -3.64 4.39
N GLU A 105 8.26 -4.81 4.62
CA GLU A 105 8.40 -5.99 3.76
C GLU A 105 7.25 -6.07 2.76
N LEU A 106 6.19 -5.31 2.99
CA LEU A 106 5.04 -5.22 2.11
C LEU A 106 4.49 -3.80 2.19
N ILE A 107 4.24 -3.21 1.04
CA ILE A 107 3.73 -1.84 0.96
C ILE A 107 2.45 -1.85 0.13
N ILE A 108 1.38 -1.29 0.68
CA ILE A 108 0.10 -1.19 -0.02
C ILE A 108 -0.24 0.28 -0.17
N ASN A 109 -0.28 0.75 -1.42
CA ASN A 109 -0.57 2.14 -1.72
C ASN A 109 -2.03 2.28 -2.15
N LEU A 110 -2.76 3.12 -1.45
CA LEU A 110 -4.18 3.34 -1.68
C LEU A 110 -4.42 4.58 -2.53
N GLY A 111 -5.26 4.44 -3.56
CA GLY A 111 -5.74 5.57 -4.34
C GLY A 111 -7.25 5.48 -4.46
N VAL A 112 -7.99 6.14 -3.55
CA VAL A 112 -9.45 6.07 -3.50
C VAL A 112 -10.04 7.45 -3.71
N LEU A 113 -11.06 7.55 -4.56
CA LEU A 113 -11.66 8.82 -4.95
C LEU A 113 -12.75 9.34 -4.02
N ARG A 114 -13.50 8.45 -3.39
CA ARG A 114 -14.68 8.84 -2.62
C ARG A 114 -14.38 9.13 -1.15
N ASP A 115 -15.11 10.06 -0.59
CA ASP A 115 -15.04 10.38 0.83
C ASP A 115 -15.45 9.16 1.66
N GLY A 116 -14.64 8.83 2.66
CA GLY A 116 -14.91 7.70 3.54
C GLY A 116 -14.52 6.34 2.96
N GLY A 117 -14.38 6.22 1.64
CA GLY A 117 -13.97 4.97 1.01
C GLY A 117 -12.57 4.54 1.43
N GLN A 118 -11.69 5.51 1.58
CA GLN A 118 -10.33 5.26 2.04
C GLN A 118 -10.31 4.68 3.45
N VAL A 119 -11.18 5.17 4.33
CA VAL A 119 -11.29 4.67 5.70
C VAL A 119 -11.74 3.21 5.72
N ALA A 120 -12.73 2.86 4.91
CA ALA A 120 -13.23 1.49 4.83
C ALA A 120 -12.17 0.52 4.31
N VAL A 121 -11.44 0.92 3.28
CA VAL A 121 -10.35 0.10 2.72
C VAL A 121 -9.24 -0.07 3.74
N LEU A 122 -8.84 1.02 4.40
CA LEU A 122 -7.80 0.99 5.41
C LEU A 122 -8.18 0.07 6.57
N GLN A 123 -9.44 0.14 7.02
CA GLN A 123 -9.96 -0.72 8.08
C GLN A 123 -9.84 -2.20 7.71
N ASN A 124 -10.24 -2.56 6.49
CA ASN A 124 -10.11 -3.93 6.00
C ASN A 124 -8.67 -4.40 6.00
N LEU A 125 -7.76 -3.56 5.51
CA LEU A 125 -6.34 -3.90 5.46
C LEU A 125 -5.77 -4.07 6.86
N MET A 126 -6.11 -3.19 7.79
CA MET A 126 -5.66 -3.29 9.17
C MET A 126 -6.13 -4.60 9.81
N ASN A 127 -7.39 -4.99 9.58
CA ASN A 127 -7.92 -6.24 10.10
C ASN A 127 -7.16 -7.45 9.55
N ILE A 128 -6.80 -7.42 8.26
CA ILE A 128 -6.03 -8.49 7.63
C ILE A 128 -4.65 -8.59 8.27
N PHE A 129 -3.95 -7.46 8.40
CA PHE A 129 -2.57 -7.46 8.89
C PHE A 129 -2.45 -7.64 10.40
N MET A 130 -3.54 -7.51 11.14
CA MET A 130 -3.56 -7.88 12.55
C MET A 130 -3.69 -9.39 12.74
N ASP A 131 -4.01 -10.13 11.68
CA ASP A 131 -4.09 -11.58 11.71
C ASP A 131 -2.77 -12.15 11.15
N LYS A 132 -2.04 -12.83 12.02
CA LYS A 132 -0.74 -13.38 11.69
C LYS A 132 -0.77 -14.37 10.52
N GLU A 133 -1.76 -15.24 10.50
CA GLU A 133 -1.88 -16.26 9.46
C GLU A 133 -2.23 -15.67 8.10
N LYS A 134 -3.12 -14.70 8.08
CA LYS A 134 -3.50 -14.01 6.83
C LYS A 134 -2.30 -13.24 6.27
N THR A 135 -1.57 -12.55 7.14
CA THR A 135 -0.39 -11.80 6.73
C THR A 135 0.67 -12.74 6.15
N ALA A 136 0.92 -13.87 6.81
CA ALA A 136 1.91 -14.85 6.33
C ALA A 136 1.52 -15.40 4.96
N ASP A 137 0.24 -15.68 4.75
CA ASP A 137 -0.26 -16.17 3.46
C ASP A 137 -0.01 -15.16 2.34
N ILE A 138 -0.30 -13.89 2.61
CA ILE A 138 -0.09 -12.81 1.63
C ILE A 138 1.41 -12.67 1.31
N LEU A 139 2.26 -12.68 2.32
CA LEU A 139 3.71 -12.55 2.13
C LEU A 139 4.32 -13.73 1.39
N ALA A 140 3.68 -14.89 1.43
CA ALA A 140 4.17 -16.09 0.76
C ALA A 140 3.90 -16.07 -0.75
N GLN A 141 3.09 -15.13 -1.24
CA GLN A 141 2.75 -15.08 -2.66
C GLN A 141 3.94 -14.63 -3.51
N THR A 142 4.09 -15.25 -4.67
CA THR A 142 5.20 -14.97 -5.58
C THR A 142 4.74 -14.58 -6.99
N THR A 143 3.44 -14.53 -7.22
CA THR A 143 2.87 -14.12 -8.50
C THR A 143 1.91 -12.96 -8.30
N GLN A 144 1.72 -12.17 -9.35
CA GLN A 144 0.80 -11.03 -9.31
C GLN A 144 -0.63 -11.47 -9.01
N GLU A 145 -1.11 -12.48 -9.73
CA GLU A 145 -2.45 -13.00 -9.54
C GLU A 145 -2.62 -13.62 -8.15
N GLY A 146 -1.63 -14.37 -7.70
CA GLY A 146 -1.65 -14.98 -6.36
C GLY A 146 -1.73 -13.94 -5.26
N MET A 147 -0.99 -12.84 -5.42
CA MET A 147 -1.00 -11.74 -4.45
C MET A 147 -2.40 -11.11 -4.36
N VAL A 148 -3.00 -10.80 -5.51
CA VAL A 148 -4.35 -10.21 -5.55
C VAL A 148 -5.37 -11.18 -4.94
N ASP A 149 -5.32 -12.45 -5.32
CA ASP A 149 -6.24 -13.46 -4.79
C ASP A 149 -6.11 -13.62 -3.28
N ALA A 150 -4.88 -13.62 -2.78
CA ALA A 150 -4.64 -13.77 -1.34
C ALA A 150 -5.21 -12.60 -0.54
N ILE A 151 -5.05 -11.39 -1.03
CA ILE A 151 -5.56 -10.21 -0.32
C ILE A 151 -7.09 -10.13 -0.44
N THR A 152 -7.61 -10.27 -1.65
CA THR A 152 -9.06 -10.07 -1.89
C THR A 152 -9.92 -11.11 -1.19
N LYS A 153 -9.44 -12.34 -1.03
CA LYS A 153 -10.23 -13.36 -0.34
C LYS A 153 -10.46 -13.03 1.13
N TYR A 154 -9.62 -12.16 1.72
CA TYR A 154 -9.77 -11.73 3.11
C TYR A 154 -10.54 -10.42 3.26
N PHE A 155 -10.85 -9.75 2.15
CA PHE A 155 -11.62 -8.50 2.18
C PHE A 155 -13.09 -8.80 2.46
N GLU A 156 -13.70 -7.98 3.28
CA GLU A 156 -15.12 -8.11 3.64
C GLU A 156 -15.97 -6.97 3.10
#